data_c64cd2e6c02e1f3788b6d2eac05d453c
#
_entry.id   c64cd2e6c02e1f3788b6d2eac05d453c
#
_cell.length_a   1.000
_cell.length_b   1.000
_cell.length_c   1.000
_cell.angle_alpha   90.00
_cell.angle_beta   90.00
_cell.angle_gamma   90.00
#
_symmetry.space_group_name_H-M   'P 1'
#
loop_
_entity.id
_entity.type
_entity.pdbx_description
1 polymer ?
#
loop_
_entity_poly.entity_id
_entity_poly.type
_entity_poly.pdbx_seq_one_letter_code
_entity_poly.pdbx_strand_id
1 'polypeptide(L)'
;MKKAVIVEDFELIADIWKTILEEIGFTEIEIIRHADEVESKVLEILPDIILMDINLPGSKNGIELTESLIKQNDSLKVMILTIHTDPSYVQNALKFGAKGFMTKNSSISEIKKGISEILSGKIYLCEEVK
;
A
#
# COMPACT_ATOMS: atom_id res chain seq x y z
N MET A 1 13.09 9.59 10.50
CA MET A 1 11.78 10.16 10.11
C MET A 1 11.07 9.16 9.21
N LYS A 2 9.83 8.82 9.57
CA LYS A 2 9.08 7.85 8.78
C LYS A 2 8.23 8.53 7.71
N LYS A 3 8.36 8.06 6.49
CA LYS A 3 7.64 8.59 5.33
C LYS A 3 6.71 7.52 4.78
N ALA A 4 5.49 7.91 4.41
CA ALA A 4 4.52 7.01 3.80
C ALA A 4 3.86 7.66 2.60
N VAL A 5 3.47 6.83 1.65
CA VAL A 5 2.63 7.24 0.52
C VAL A 5 1.35 6.43 0.59
N ILE A 6 0.23 7.12 0.43
CA ILE A 6 -1.10 6.51 0.33
C ILE A 6 -1.58 6.72 -1.09
N VAL A 7 -1.91 5.62 -1.77
CA VAL A 7 -2.44 5.67 -3.13
C VAL A 7 -3.89 5.23 -3.07
N GLU A 8 -4.79 6.21 -3.05
CA GLU A 8 -6.23 6.01 -2.88
C GLU A 8 -6.96 7.24 -3.41
N ASP A 9 -7.96 7.03 -4.27
CA ASP A 9 -8.74 8.14 -4.85
C ASP A 9 -9.94 8.55 -4.00
N PHE A 10 -10.41 7.70 -3.10
CA PHE A 10 -11.53 8.03 -2.22
C PHE A 10 -11.02 8.78 -0.98
N GLU A 11 -11.34 10.06 -0.93
CA GLU A 11 -10.80 10.98 0.10
C GLU A 11 -11.02 10.49 1.53
N LEU A 12 -12.23 10.01 1.85
CA LEU A 12 -12.55 9.57 3.20
C LEU A 12 -11.68 8.39 3.62
N ILE A 13 -11.47 7.42 2.71
CA ILE A 13 -10.63 6.26 2.99
C ILE A 13 -9.16 6.68 3.15
N ALA A 14 -8.69 7.55 2.28
CA ALA A 14 -7.30 8.05 2.37
C ALA A 14 -7.06 8.75 3.70
N ASP A 15 -8.03 9.53 4.18
CA ASP A 15 -7.91 10.23 5.46
C ASP A 15 -7.86 9.25 6.64
N ILE A 16 -8.63 8.17 6.59
CA ILE A 16 -8.58 7.12 7.61
C ILE A 16 -7.20 6.48 7.66
N TRP A 17 -6.65 6.12 6.50
CA TRP A 17 -5.32 5.52 6.43
C TRP A 17 -4.23 6.48 6.92
N LYS A 18 -4.38 7.75 6.59
CA LYS A 18 -3.46 8.79 7.07
C LYS A 18 -3.47 8.86 8.59
N THR A 19 -4.64 8.86 9.20
CA THR A 19 -4.78 8.88 10.67
C THR A 19 -4.11 7.67 11.30
N ILE A 20 -4.31 6.47 10.72
CA ILE A 20 -3.67 5.26 11.21
C ILE A 20 -2.14 5.38 11.17
N LEU A 21 -1.61 5.87 10.06
CA LEU A 21 -0.16 6.06 9.92
C LEU A 21 0.39 7.08 10.90
N GLU A 22 -0.32 8.18 11.11
CA GLU A 22 0.08 9.19 12.10
C GLU A 22 0.14 8.60 13.51
N GLU A 23 -0.83 7.77 13.86
CA GLU A 23 -0.86 7.11 15.17
C GLU A 23 0.31 6.15 15.39
N ILE A 24 0.84 5.58 14.31
CA ILE A 24 2.00 4.69 14.37
C ILE A 24 3.32 5.48 14.42
N GLY A 25 3.28 6.78 14.12
CA GLY A 25 4.47 7.64 14.19
C GLY A 25 5.01 8.12 12.86
N PHE A 26 4.26 7.98 11.76
CA PHE A 26 4.67 8.55 10.48
C PHE A 26 4.49 10.06 10.50
N THR A 27 5.51 10.78 10.04
CA THR A 27 5.54 12.25 10.08
C THR A 27 5.41 12.91 8.72
N GLU A 28 5.75 12.19 7.64
CA GLU A 28 5.58 12.67 6.27
C GLU A 28 4.67 11.69 5.55
N ILE A 29 3.48 12.14 5.15
CA ILE A 29 2.49 11.30 4.48
C ILE A 29 1.99 12.04 3.25
N GLU A 30 2.19 11.45 2.08
CA GLU A 30 1.71 11.98 0.82
C GLU A 30 0.53 11.13 0.33
N ILE A 31 -0.57 11.77 -0.03
CA ILE A 31 -1.72 11.09 -0.63
C ILE A 31 -1.71 11.33 -2.13
N ILE A 32 -1.73 10.25 -2.91
CA ILE A 32 -1.76 10.31 -4.38
C ILE A 32 -3.06 9.67 -4.84
N ARG A 33 -3.82 10.37 -5.66
CA ARG A 33 -5.17 9.97 -6.04
C ARG A 33 -5.29 9.43 -7.46
N HIS A 34 -4.23 9.55 -8.26
CA HIS A 34 -4.25 9.17 -9.67
C HIS A 34 -3.02 8.33 -9.99
N ALA A 35 -3.25 7.20 -10.69
CA ALA A 35 -2.18 6.24 -10.98
C ALA A 35 -0.99 6.85 -11.70
N ASP A 36 -1.24 7.77 -12.62
CA ASP A 36 -0.18 8.34 -13.48
C ASP A 36 0.82 9.22 -12.71
N GLU A 37 0.50 9.61 -11.46
CA GLU A 37 1.39 10.41 -10.63
C GLU A 37 2.23 9.58 -9.67
N VAL A 38 1.92 8.28 -9.53
CA VAL A 38 2.48 7.45 -8.45
C VAL A 38 3.97 7.22 -8.62
N GLU A 39 4.39 6.75 -9.79
CA GLU A 39 5.80 6.34 -9.97
C GLU A 39 6.76 7.50 -9.74
N SER A 40 6.51 8.66 -10.34
CA SER A 40 7.42 9.80 -10.18
C SER A 40 7.47 10.28 -8.74
N LYS A 41 6.33 10.37 -8.05
CA LYS A 41 6.29 10.85 -6.68
C LYS A 41 6.91 9.86 -5.70
N VAL A 42 6.65 8.57 -5.87
CA VAL A 42 7.23 7.54 -4.99
C VAL A 42 8.76 7.51 -5.13
N LEU A 43 9.26 7.58 -6.36
CA LEU A 43 10.72 7.56 -6.58
C LEU A 43 11.40 8.82 -6.07
N GLU A 44 10.69 9.94 -6.02
CA GLU A 44 11.18 11.18 -5.42
C GLU A 44 11.19 11.12 -3.89
N ILE A 45 10.09 10.64 -3.29
CA ILE A 45 9.91 10.61 -1.83
C ILE A 45 10.70 9.49 -1.19
N LEU A 46 10.76 8.32 -1.82
CA LEU A 46 11.35 7.08 -1.29
C LEU A 46 10.76 6.74 0.08
N PRO A 47 9.46 6.45 0.13
CA PRO A 47 8.80 6.22 1.42
C PRO A 47 9.21 4.90 2.06
N ASP A 48 9.00 4.80 3.38
CA ASP A 48 9.21 3.57 4.13
C ASP A 48 8.10 2.55 3.88
N ILE A 49 6.90 3.02 3.54
CA ILE A 49 5.79 2.15 3.17
C ILE A 49 4.86 2.85 2.19
N ILE A 50 4.24 2.06 1.32
CA ILE A 50 3.21 2.52 0.40
C ILE A 50 1.94 1.71 0.68
N LEU A 51 0.84 2.41 0.97
CA LEU A 51 -0.48 1.79 1.07
C LEU A 51 -1.15 1.98 -0.29
N MET A 52 -1.45 0.88 -0.99
CA MET A 52 -1.85 0.91 -2.38
C MET A 52 -3.22 0.28 -2.60
N ASP A 53 -4.17 1.05 -3.12
CA ASP A 53 -5.43 0.49 -3.62
C ASP A 53 -5.20 -0.12 -5.01
N ILE A 54 -5.97 -1.14 -5.35
CA ILE A 54 -5.91 -1.75 -6.68
C ILE A 54 -6.67 -0.90 -7.71
N ASN A 55 -7.85 -0.41 -7.34
CA ASN A 55 -8.71 0.34 -8.27
C ASN A 55 -8.43 1.83 -8.20
N LEU A 56 -7.73 2.32 -9.21
CA LEU A 56 -7.32 3.73 -9.30
C LEU A 56 -7.67 4.29 -10.67
N PRO A 57 -8.04 5.58 -10.76
CA PRO A 57 -8.12 6.23 -12.06
C PRO A 57 -6.73 6.37 -12.65
N GLY A 58 -6.62 6.14 -13.95
CA GLY A 58 -5.35 6.24 -14.67
C GLY A 58 -5.06 5.02 -15.50
N SER A 59 -3.85 4.94 -16.05
CA SER A 59 -3.48 3.91 -17.01
C SER A 59 -3.12 2.57 -16.39
N LYS A 60 -2.80 2.53 -15.09
CA LYS A 60 -2.39 1.30 -14.39
C LYS A 60 -3.20 1.12 -13.12
N ASN A 61 -3.50 -0.14 -12.77
CA ASN A 61 -4.06 -0.44 -11.45
C ASN A 61 -2.96 -0.58 -10.40
N GLY A 62 -3.35 -0.79 -9.14
CA GLY A 62 -2.38 -0.86 -8.04
C GLY A 62 -1.41 -2.03 -8.12
N ILE A 63 -1.83 -3.16 -8.69
CA ILE A 63 -0.94 -4.32 -8.87
C ILE A 63 0.10 -4.02 -9.96
N GLU A 64 -0.33 -3.44 -11.08
CA GLU A 64 0.58 -3.03 -12.15
C GLU A 64 1.58 -1.97 -11.67
N LEU A 65 1.12 -1.02 -10.87
CA LEU A 65 1.99 -0.02 -10.26
C LEU A 65 3.01 -0.65 -9.32
N THR A 66 2.58 -1.64 -8.53
CA THR A 66 3.48 -2.37 -7.63
C THR A 66 4.59 -3.05 -8.44
N GLU A 67 4.22 -3.74 -9.52
CA GLU A 67 5.21 -4.39 -10.37
C GLU A 67 6.23 -3.38 -10.90
N SER A 68 5.75 -2.27 -11.44
CA SER A 68 6.61 -1.24 -12.01
C SER A 68 7.54 -0.61 -10.97
N LEU A 69 7.00 -0.30 -9.79
CA LEU A 69 7.79 0.29 -8.70
C LEU A 69 8.87 -0.64 -8.19
N ILE A 70 8.53 -1.90 -7.97
CA ILE A 70 9.49 -2.90 -7.45
C ILE A 70 10.59 -3.17 -8.45
N LYS A 71 10.28 -3.17 -9.76
CA LYS A 71 11.30 -3.30 -10.80
C LYS A 71 12.31 -2.15 -10.76
N GLN A 72 11.87 -0.96 -10.41
CA GLN A 72 12.73 0.22 -10.34
C GLN A 72 13.49 0.32 -9.03
N ASN A 73 12.88 -0.16 -7.93
CA ASN A 73 13.52 -0.12 -6.60
C ASN A 73 12.91 -1.25 -5.76
N ASP A 74 13.61 -2.37 -5.65
CA ASP A 74 13.11 -3.56 -4.96
C ASP A 74 13.13 -3.44 -3.44
N SER A 75 13.68 -2.36 -2.89
CA SER A 75 13.61 -2.09 -1.45
C SER A 75 12.32 -1.40 -1.02
N LEU A 76 11.49 -0.94 -1.97
CA LEU A 76 10.20 -0.36 -1.65
C LEU A 76 9.28 -1.41 -1.02
N LYS A 77 8.47 -0.97 -0.05
CA LYS A 77 7.53 -1.83 0.66
C LYS A 77 6.11 -1.40 0.32
N VAL A 78 5.40 -2.25 -0.40
CA VAL A 78 4.02 -1.99 -0.83
C VAL A 78 3.07 -2.92 -0.09
N MET A 79 2.07 -2.33 0.57
CA MET A 79 0.96 -3.07 1.15
C MET A 79 -0.30 -2.75 0.35
N ILE A 80 -0.91 -3.77 -0.23
CA ILE A 80 -2.18 -3.62 -0.95
C ILE A 80 -3.32 -3.52 0.06
N LEU A 81 -4.19 -2.54 -0.12
CA LEU A 81 -5.42 -2.39 0.65
C LEU A 81 -6.58 -2.28 -0.34
N THR A 82 -7.48 -3.26 -0.35
CA THR A 82 -8.53 -3.35 -1.37
C THR A 82 -9.77 -4.05 -0.85
N ILE A 83 -10.89 -3.89 -1.57
CA ILE A 83 -12.10 -4.68 -1.30
C ILE A 83 -12.06 -6.05 -2.00
N HIS A 84 -11.09 -6.28 -2.89
CA HIS A 84 -10.99 -7.53 -3.64
C HIS A 84 -10.27 -8.59 -2.82
N THR A 85 -10.92 -9.76 -2.66
CA THR A 85 -10.37 -10.87 -1.87
C THR A 85 -10.06 -12.10 -2.72
N ASP A 86 -10.22 -12.00 -4.04
CA ASP A 86 -9.98 -13.13 -4.94
C ASP A 86 -8.53 -13.62 -4.84
N PRO A 87 -8.32 -14.95 -4.73
CA PRO A 87 -6.95 -15.48 -4.62
C PRO A 87 -6.02 -15.04 -5.76
N SER A 88 -6.57 -14.80 -6.95
CA SER A 88 -5.77 -14.35 -8.09
C SER A 88 -5.15 -12.96 -7.84
N TYR A 89 -5.88 -12.06 -7.19
CA TYR A 89 -5.33 -10.74 -6.83
C TYR A 89 -4.21 -10.88 -5.82
N VAL A 90 -4.41 -11.73 -4.81
CA VAL A 90 -3.39 -11.95 -3.77
C VAL A 90 -2.12 -12.54 -4.39
N GLN A 91 -2.28 -13.58 -5.20
CA GLN A 91 -1.15 -14.24 -5.85
C GLN A 91 -0.37 -13.29 -6.76
N ASN A 92 -1.07 -12.50 -7.57
CA ASN A 92 -0.43 -11.53 -8.45
C ASN A 92 0.28 -10.43 -7.68
N ALA A 93 -0.35 -9.92 -6.62
CA ALA A 93 0.28 -8.90 -5.79
C ALA A 93 1.60 -9.39 -5.20
N LEU A 94 1.61 -10.59 -4.63
CA LEU A 94 2.83 -11.17 -4.06
C LEU A 94 3.86 -11.48 -5.14
N LYS A 95 3.44 -12.01 -6.27
CA LYS A 95 4.33 -12.32 -7.40
C LYS A 95 5.05 -11.07 -7.87
N PHE A 96 4.38 -9.93 -7.91
CA PHE A 96 4.96 -8.68 -8.38
C PHE A 96 5.65 -7.87 -7.28
N GLY A 97 5.77 -8.44 -6.09
CA GLY A 97 6.64 -7.89 -5.06
C GLY A 97 5.96 -7.14 -3.92
N ALA A 98 4.63 -7.18 -3.83
CA ALA A 98 3.95 -6.61 -2.67
C ALA A 98 4.38 -7.34 -1.40
N LYS A 99 4.53 -6.60 -0.31
CA LYS A 99 4.92 -7.15 0.99
C LYS A 99 3.72 -7.42 1.89
N GLY A 100 2.55 -6.93 1.52
CA GLY A 100 1.33 -7.16 2.28
C GLY A 100 0.10 -7.09 1.42
N PHE A 101 -0.95 -7.76 1.89
CA PHE A 101 -2.26 -7.72 1.26
C PHE A 101 -3.31 -7.72 2.35
N MET A 102 -4.15 -6.68 2.37
CA MET A 102 -5.22 -6.53 3.33
C MET A 102 -6.50 -6.12 2.64
N THR A 103 -7.63 -6.49 3.23
CA THR A 103 -8.91 -5.99 2.77
C THR A 103 -9.24 -4.69 3.47
N LYS A 104 -10.04 -3.84 2.82
CA LYS A 104 -10.51 -2.59 3.42
C LYS A 104 -11.43 -2.83 4.61
N ASN A 105 -11.90 -4.07 4.81
CA ASN A 105 -12.69 -4.46 5.96
C ASN A 105 -11.85 -4.87 7.17
N SER A 106 -10.54 -4.90 7.04
CA SER A 106 -9.66 -5.22 8.16
C SER A 106 -9.81 -4.19 9.26
N SER A 107 -9.71 -4.63 10.52
CA SER A 107 -9.77 -3.72 11.65
C SER A 107 -8.57 -2.78 11.66
N ILE A 108 -8.71 -1.65 12.33
CA ILE A 108 -7.60 -0.71 12.50
C ILE A 108 -6.41 -1.40 13.16
N SER A 109 -6.68 -2.23 14.16
CA SER A 109 -5.62 -2.96 14.87
C SER A 109 -4.91 -3.94 13.94
N GLU A 110 -5.61 -4.61 13.03
CA GLU A 110 -4.98 -5.51 12.06
C GLU A 110 -4.15 -4.73 11.04
N ILE A 111 -4.64 -3.59 10.57
CA ILE A 111 -3.89 -2.74 9.66
C ILE A 111 -2.57 -2.28 10.30
N LYS A 112 -2.63 -1.82 11.55
CA LYS A 112 -1.43 -1.42 12.30
C LYS A 112 -0.45 -2.56 12.45
N LYS A 113 -0.94 -3.76 12.76
CA LYS A 113 -0.11 -4.95 12.88
C LYS A 113 0.58 -5.27 11.56
N GLY A 114 -0.17 -5.24 10.46
CA GLY A 114 0.39 -5.50 9.14
C GLY A 114 1.49 -4.52 8.76
N ILE A 115 1.26 -3.23 9.00
CA ILE A 115 2.27 -2.21 8.72
C ILE A 115 3.53 -2.47 9.55
N SER A 116 3.37 -2.77 10.83
CA SER A 116 4.50 -3.06 11.71
C SER A 116 5.32 -4.26 11.24
N GLU A 117 4.64 -5.34 10.83
CA GLU A 117 5.28 -6.55 10.33
C GLU A 117 6.06 -6.26 9.03
N ILE A 118 5.46 -5.49 8.13
CA ILE A 118 6.09 -5.15 6.86
C ILE A 118 7.33 -4.26 7.09
N LEU A 119 7.22 -3.30 7.99
CA LEU A 119 8.36 -2.43 8.33
C LEU A 119 9.51 -3.23 8.95
N SER A 120 9.21 -4.34 9.62
CA SER A 120 10.24 -5.22 10.19
C SER A 120 10.83 -6.20 9.16
N GLY A 121 10.39 -6.15 7.92
CA GLY A 121 10.92 -6.97 6.83
C GLY A 121 10.14 -8.23 6.53
N LYS A 122 8.97 -8.40 7.12
CA LYS A 122 8.12 -9.58 6.92
C LYS A 122 7.06 -9.32 5.87
N ILE A 123 6.48 -10.39 5.32
CA ILE A 123 5.29 -10.34 4.48
C ILE A 123 4.08 -10.54 5.37
N TYR A 124 3.03 -9.75 5.17
CA TYR A 124 1.82 -9.86 5.98
C TYR A 124 0.58 -10.04 5.10
N LEU A 125 -0.19 -11.09 5.38
CA LEU A 125 -1.50 -11.31 4.76
C LEU A 125 -2.55 -11.27 5.87
N CYS A 126 -3.64 -10.54 5.64
CA CYS A 126 -4.72 -10.49 6.63
C CYS A 126 -5.44 -11.84 6.69
N GLU A 127 -6.17 -12.08 7.79
CA GLU A 127 -6.85 -13.36 8.01
C GLU A 127 -7.82 -13.72 6.88
N GLU A 128 -8.49 -12.73 6.32
CA GLU A 128 -9.51 -12.95 5.30
C GLU A 128 -8.93 -13.55 4.00
N VAL A 129 -7.66 -13.31 3.71
CA VAL A 129 -7.03 -13.74 2.45
C VAL A 129 -6.00 -14.86 2.63
N LYS A 130 -5.87 -15.36 3.83
CA LYS A 130 -4.99 -16.50 4.10
C LYS A 130 -5.50 -17.80 3.52
#